data_8f48e7d72b9fc3e21c62689cbe396fc4
#
_entry.id   8f48e7d72b9fc3e21c62689cbe396fc4
#
_cell.length_a   1.000
_cell.length_b   1.000
_cell.length_c   1.000
_cell.angle_alpha   90.00
_cell.angle_beta   90.00
_cell.angle_gamma   90.00
#
_symmetry.space_group_name_H-M   'P 1'
#
loop_
_entity.id
_entity.type
_entity.pdbx_description
1 polymer ?
#
loop_
_entity_poly.entity_id
_entity_poly.type
_entity_poly.pdbx_seq_one_letter_code
_entity_poly.pdbx_strand_id
1 'polypeptide(L)'
;SKRAVRTHLNADTLLALVRKDFQIIPDARAENATISLDDALMSALAMFQLKDPSLLAFDKRRREEPENLHTVFGITTIPCDSQMRTLLDPLALSYLRAPFRTVFRQVQRGKDFEKMAFYDGHYLLSGDGTGYYSSSKVASPYCLVKKFKNGETLYYQQIYAASFVCPDCKVVIPTFPEVITQQDGSTKNDCERNAAKRYYAEFRRE
;
A
#
# COMPACT_ATOMS: atom_id res chain seq x y z
N SER A 1 6.71 10.10 33.65
CA SER A 1 5.31 9.66 33.49
C SER A 1 5.27 8.56 32.43
N LYS A 2 4.97 7.31 32.84
CA LYS A 2 4.72 6.21 31.90
C LYS A 2 3.52 6.63 31.04
N ARG A 3 3.72 6.92 29.77
CA ARG A 3 2.62 7.11 28.81
C ARG A 3 1.77 5.83 28.83
N ALA A 4 0.50 5.96 29.17
CA ALA A 4 -0.44 4.84 29.03
C ALA A 4 -0.37 4.37 27.56
N VAL A 5 -0.08 3.09 27.37
CA VAL A 5 -0.07 2.46 26.05
C VAL A 5 -1.49 2.63 25.49
N ARG A 6 -1.64 3.41 24.41
CA ARG A 6 -2.94 3.63 23.78
C ARG A 6 -3.38 2.33 23.14
N THR A 7 -4.48 1.77 23.61
CA THR A 7 -5.02 0.48 23.17
C THR A 7 -5.33 0.41 21.66
N HIS A 8 -5.45 1.57 21.01
CA HIS A 8 -5.84 1.66 19.59
C HIS A 8 -4.67 1.79 18.61
N LEU A 9 -3.47 2.12 19.10
CA LEU A 9 -2.29 2.42 18.27
C LEU A 9 -1.11 1.50 18.57
N ASN A 10 -1.35 0.31 19.11
CA ASN A 10 -0.32 -0.72 19.21
C ASN A 10 -0.28 -1.56 17.92
N ALA A 11 0.86 -2.18 17.65
CA ALA A 11 1.09 -2.94 16.42
C ALA A 11 0.10 -4.09 16.25
N ASP A 12 -0.18 -4.84 17.31
CA ASP A 12 -1.06 -6.00 17.27
C ASP A 12 -2.48 -5.62 16.88
N THR A 13 -3.01 -4.54 17.48
CA THR A 13 -4.35 -4.03 17.14
C THR A 13 -4.41 -3.54 15.70
N LEU A 14 -3.39 -2.81 15.22
CA LEU A 14 -3.37 -2.30 13.86
C LEU A 14 -3.26 -3.44 12.84
N LEU A 15 -2.41 -4.43 13.07
CA LEU A 15 -2.28 -5.60 12.20
C LEU A 15 -3.58 -6.42 12.15
N ALA A 16 -4.24 -6.61 13.30
CA ALA A 16 -5.52 -7.29 13.37
C ALA A 16 -6.64 -6.55 12.60
N LEU A 17 -6.65 -5.22 12.65
CA LEU A 17 -7.61 -4.39 11.90
C LEU A 17 -7.35 -4.44 10.40
N VAL A 18 -6.08 -4.34 9.98
CA VAL A 18 -5.70 -4.47 8.57
C VAL A 18 -6.08 -5.85 8.03
N ARG A 19 -5.85 -6.93 8.81
CA ARG A 19 -6.30 -8.28 8.41
C ARG A 19 -7.81 -8.34 8.21
N LYS A 20 -8.61 -7.72 9.07
CA LYS A 20 -10.07 -7.66 8.90
C LYS A 20 -10.46 -6.97 7.58
N ASP A 21 -9.77 -5.90 7.22
CA ASP A 21 -10.00 -5.24 5.92
C ASP A 21 -9.64 -6.15 4.75
N PHE A 22 -8.60 -6.97 4.87
CA PHE A 22 -8.23 -7.95 3.85
C PHE A 22 -9.23 -9.10 3.74
N GLN A 23 -9.82 -9.54 4.84
CA GLN A 23 -10.81 -10.62 4.89
C GLN A 23 -12.12 -10.31 4.17
N ILE A 24 -12.47 -9.02 4.05
CA ILE A 24 -13.69 -8.61 3.33
C ILE A 24 -13.48 -8.43 1.82
N ILE A 25 -12.24 -8.57 1.32
CA ILE A 25 -11.94 -8.49 -0.11
C ILE A 25 -12.50 -9.75 -0.79
N PRO A 26 -13.32 -9.60 -1.84
CA PRO A 26 -13.86 -10.75 -2.56
C PRO A 26 -12.75 -11.62 -3.14
N ASP A 27 -12.76 -12.90 -2.84
CA ASP A 27 -11.88 -13.88 -3.44
C ASP A 27 -12.64 -14.62 -4.53
N ALA A 28 -12.28 -14.38 -5.78
CA ALA A 28 -12.93 -15.01 -6.94
C ALA A 28 -12.44 -16.44 -7.22
N ARG A 29 -11.52 -16.96 -6.41
CA ARG A 29 -10.98 -18.31 -6.56
C ARG A 29 -11.96 -19.37 -6.03
N ALA A 30 -11.70 -20.62 -6.39
CA ALA A 30 -12.50 -21.74 -5.90
C ALA A 30 -12.39 -21.89 -4.36
N GLU A 31 -13.46 -22.38 -3.73
CA GLU A 31 -13.56 -22.57 -2.27
C GLU A 31 -12.49 -23.50 -1.69
N ASN A 32 -11.88 -24.35 -2.52
CA ASN A 32 -10.80 -25.26 -2.12
C ASN A 32 -9.40 -24.64 -2.17
N ALA A 33 -9.29 -23.32 -2.29
CA ALA A 33 -8.01 -22.64 -2.26
C ALA A 33 -7.28 -22.90 -0.93
N THR A 34 -6.07 -23.43 -1.00
CA THR A 34 -5.28 -23.82 0.17
C THR A 34 -4.66 -22.62 0.92
N ILE A 35 -4.53 -21.48 0.26
CA ILE A 35 -3.99 -20.23 0.81
C ILE A 35 -5.07 -19.18 0.71
N SER A 36 -5.47 -18.62 1.84
CA SER A 36 -6.47 -17.55 1.87
C SER A 36 -5.91 -16.25 1.28
N LEU A 37 -6.78 -15.40 0.71
CA LEU A 37 -6.36 -14.12 0.14
C LEU A 37 -5.81 -13.18 1.22
N ASP A 38 -6.38 -13.18 2.42
CA ASP A 38 -5.90 -12.39 3.54
C ASP A 38 -4.52 -12.84 4.02
N ASP A 39 -4.20 -14.15 4.01
CA ASP A 39 -2.84 -14.64 4.30
C ASP A 39 -1.83 -14.16 3.25
N ALA A 40 -2.20 -14.15 1.96
CA ALA A 40 -1.35 -13.62 0.90
C ALA A 40 -1.11 -12.11 1.07
N LEU A 41 -2.14 -11.34 1.38
CA LEU A 41 -2.04 -9.89 1.60
C LEU A 41 -1.26 -9.55 2.88
N MET A 42 -1.46 -10.29 3.96
CA MET A 42 -0.65 -10.15 5.17
C MET A 42 0.81 -10.53 4.93
N SER A 43 1.07 -11.52 4.07
CA SER A 43 2.43 -11.89 3.66
C SER A 43 3.10 -10.75 2.87
N ALA A 44 2.38 -10.11 1.95
CA ALA A 44 2.88 -8.93 1.25
C ALA A 44 3.18 -7.78 2.21
N LEU A 45 2.29 -7.50 3.16
CA LEU A 45 2.50 -6.50 4.20
C LEU A 45 3.74 -6.82 5.04
N ALA A 46 3.89 -8.08 5.47
CA ALA A 46 5.03 -8.55 6.25
C ALA A 46 6.35 -8.36 5.48
N MET A 47 6.38 -8.73 4.19
CA MET A 47 7.55 -8.56 3.33
C MET A 47 8.06 -7.10 3.34
N PHE A 48 7.16 -6.13 3.18
CA PHE A 48 7.53 -4.71 3.20
C PHE A 48 7.93 -4.23 4.60
N GLN A 49 7.23 -4.64 5.65
CA GLN A 49 7.56 -4.23 7.02
C GLN A 49 8.88 -4.82 7.50
N LEU A 50 9.19 -6.04 7.10
CA LEU A 50 10.47 -6.70 7.41
C LEU A 50 11.61 -6.29 6.46
N LYS A 51 11.29 -5.42 5.48
CA LYS A 51 12.24 -4.88 4.49
C LYS A 51 12.94 -5.97 3.66
N ASP A 52 12.22 -7.04 3.34
CA ASP A 52 12.73 -8.04 2.42
C ASP A 52 12.84 -7.43 1.00
N PRO A 53 14.02 -7.46 0.36
CA PRO A 53 14.28 -6.72 -0.87
C PRO A 53 13.60 -7.31 -2.10
N SER A 54 13.05 -8.52 -2.01
CA SER A 54 12.40 -9.21 -3.11
C SER A 54 11.49 -10.33 -2.62
N LEU A 55 10.58 -10.79 -3.49
CA LEU A 55 9.77 -11.98 -3.23
C LEU A 55 10.62 -13.22 -2.96
N LEU A 56 11.78 -13.35 -3.63
CA LEU A 56 12.72 -14.45 -3.39
C LEU A 56 13.32 -14.38 -1.97
N ALA A 57 13.67 -13.18 -1.51
CA ALA A 57 14.17 -12.99 -0.14
C ALA A 57 13.09 -13.33 0.89
N PHE A 58 11.84 -12.93 0.64
CA PHE A 58 10.71 -13.31 1.49
C PHE A 58 10.45 -14.82 1.48
N ASP A 59 10.55 -15.49 0.31
CA ASP A 59 10.42 -16.95 0.22
C ASP A 59 11.52 -17.69 0.99
N LYS A 60 12.74 -17.13 1.03
CA LYS A 60 13.82 -17.63 1.87
C LYS A 60 13.47 -17.50 3.37
N ARG A 61 13.02 -16.31 3.80
CA ARG A 61 12.55 -16.08 5.18
C ARG A 61 11.44 -17.04 5.57
N ARG A 62 10.44 -17.24 4.71
CA ARG A 62 9.34 -18.19 4.92
C ARG A 62 9.82 -19.60 5.25
N ARG A 63 10.94 -20.03 4.66
CA ARG A 63 11.50 -21.37 4.86
C ARG A 63 12.42 -21.46 6.06
N GLU A 64 13.15 -20.40 6.37
CA GLU A 64 14.22 -20.40 7.37
C GLU A 64 13.78 -19.81 8.70
N GLU A 65 12.92 -18.78 8.70
CA GLU A 65 12.52 -18.00 9.89
C GLU A 65 11.02 -17.66 9.88
N PRO A 66 10.10 -18.63 9.82
CA PRO A 66 8.66 -18.36 9.67
C PRO A 66 7.98 -17.87 10.96
N GLU A 67 8.60 -17.99 12.13
CA GLU A 67 7.95 -17.79 13.43
C GLU A 67 7.28 -16.42 13.54
N ASN A 68 7.96 -15.35 13.14
CA ASN A 68 7.40 -14.00 13.19
C ASN A 68 6.25 -13.80 12.19
N LEU A 69 6.25 -14.50 11.06
CA LEU A 69 5.17 -14.47 10.10
C LEU A 69 3.89 -15.07 10.69
N HIS A 70 4.03 -16.13 11.47
CA HIS A 70 2.91 -16.76 12.17
C HIS A 70 2.46 -15.97 13.41
N THR A 71 3.40 -15.58 14.26
CA THR A 71 3.08 -15.04 15.59
C THR A 71 2.74 -13.56 15.59
N VAL A 72 3.48 -12.75 14.82
CA VAL A 72 3.29 -11.29 14.76
C VAL A 72 2.25 -10.91 13.70
N PHE A 73 2.38 -11.49 12.49
CA PHE A 73 1.47 -11.18 11.38
C PHE A 73 0.24 -12.08 11.33
N GLY A 74 0.19 -13.12 12.15
CA GLY A 74 -0.94 -14.05 12.26
C GLY A 74 -1.20 -14.86 10.98
N ILE A 75 -0.21 -15.03 10.10
CA ILE A 75 -0.36 -15.74 8.83
C ILE A 75 -0.43 -17.25 9.11
N THR A 76 -1.47 -17.89 8.60
CA THR A 76 -1.64 -19.34 8.78
C THR A 76 -0.86 -20.10 7.70
N THR A 77 -1.04 -19.74 6.44
CA THR A 77 -0.36 -20.37 5.32
C THR A 77 0.41 -19.31 4.51
N ILE A 78 1.75 -19.41 4.59
CA ILE A 78 2.62 -18.42 3.94
C ILE A 78 2.85 -18.83 2.49
N PRO A 79 2.44 -18.03 1.48
CA PRO A 79 2.66 -18.34 0.07
C PRO A 79 4.14 -18.26 -0.32
N CYS A 80 4.56 -19.08 -1.28
CA CYS A 80 5.86 -18.93 -1.94
C CYS A 80 5.84 -17.75 -2.94
N ASP A 81 6.99 -17.44 -3.55
CA ASP A 81 7.13 -16.30 -4.45
C ASP A 81 6.21 -16.36 -5.68
N SER A 82 6.07 -17.52 -6.31
CA SER A 82 5.17 -17.72 -7.45
C SER A 82 3.69 -17.64 -7.05
N GLN A 83 3.33 -18.19 -5.90
CA GLN A 83 1.97 -18.10 -5.37
C GLN A 83 1.62 -16.65 -5.01
N MET A 84 2.53 -15.88 -4.41
CA MET A 84 2.33 -14.45 -4.14
C MET A 84 1.94 -13.69 -5.40
N ARG A 85 2.68 -13.90 -6.52
CA ARG A 85 2.35 -13.27 -7.80
C ARG A 85 0.96 -13.67 -8.29
N THR A 86 0.70 -14.96 -8.34
CA THR A 86 -0.59 -15.49 -8.82
C THR A 86 -1.77 -14.96 -8.01
N LEU A 87 -1.60 -14.79 -6.70
CA LEU A 87 -2.65 -14.33 -5.79
C LEU A 87 -2.87 -12.82 -5.84
N LEU A 88 -1.80 -12.04 -6.01
CA LEU A 88 -1.87 -10.59 -5.88
C LEU A 88 -2.02 -9.87 -7.23
N ASP A 89 -1.50 -10.42 -8.34
CA ASP A 89 -1.55 -9.77 -9.65
C ASP A 89 -2.99 -9.47 -10.14
N PRO A 90 -4.01 -10.35 -9.92
CA PRO A 90 -5.37 -10.05 -10.33
C PRO A 90 -6.13 -9.10 -9.39
N LEU A 91 -5.53 -8.70 -8.25
CA LEU A 91 -6.22 -7.90 -7.25
C LEU A 91 -6.39 -6.45 -7.71
N ALA A 92 -7.62 -5.95 -7.63
CA ALA A 92 -7.89 -4.54 -7.88
C ALA A 92 -7.29 -3.67 -6.76
N LEU A 93 -6.45 -2.70 -7.13
CA LEU A 93 -5.74 -1.81 -6.18
C LEU A 93 -6.70 -1.00 -5.30
N SER A 94 -7.94 -0.76 -5.74
CA SER A 94 -8.96 -0.08 -4.95
C SER A 94 -9.27 -0.75 -3.62
N TYR A 95 -9.13 -2.08 -3.53
CA TYR A 95 -9.32 -2.81 -2.28
C TYR A 95 -8.27 -2.46 -1.21
N LEU A 96 -7.08 -2.03 -1.63
CA LEU A 96 -6.01 -1.66 -0.70
C LEU A 96 -6.22 -0.30 -0.03
N ARG A 97 -7.27 0.46 -0.41
CA ARG A 97 -7.60 1.73 0.25
C ARG A 97 -8.15 1.54 1.67
N ALA A 98 -8.89 0.47 1.91
CA ALA A 98 -9.51 0.21 3.20
C ALA A 98 -8.50 0.16 4.37
N PRO A 99 -7.37 -0.55 4.29
CA PRO A 99 -6.35 -0.55 5.34
C PRO A 99 -5.80 0.85 5.67
N PHE A 100 -5.54 1.69 4.66
CA PHE A 100 -5.08 3.06 4.89
C PHE A 100 -6.12 3.86 5.68
N ARG A 101 -7.38 3.75 5.30
CA ARG A 101 -8.50 4.40 5.99
C ARG A 101 -8.64 3.91 7.43
N THR A 102 -8.54 2.61 7.64
CA THR A 102 -8.64 1.99 8.96
C THR A 102 -7.53 2.48 9.88
N VAL A 103 -6.28 2.47 9.42
CA VAL A 103 -5.13 2.98 10.20
C VAL A 103 -5.30 4.45 10.50
N PHE A 104 -5.68 5.28 9.51
CA PHE A 104 -5.88 6.71 9.68
C PHE A 104 -6.96 7.01 10.75
N ARG A 105 -8.09 6.28 10.73
CA ARG A 105 -9.14 6.41 11.74
C ARG A 105 -8.64 6.08 13.15
N GLN A 106 -7.72 5.12 13.32
CA GLN A 106 -7.14 4.84 14.63
C GLN A 106 -6.23 5.99 15.10
N VAL A 107 -5.47 6.61 14.19
CA VAL A 107 -4.65 7.79 14.51
C VAL A 107 -5.54 8.95 14.95
N GLN A 108 -6.67 9.20 14.27
CA GLN A 108 -7.64 10.22 14.66
C GLN A 108 -8.26 9.92 16.05
N ARG A 109 -8.77 8.70 16.26
CA ARG A 109 -9.36 8.28 17.55
C ARG A 109 -8.37 8.37 18.71
N GLY A 110 -7.09 8.09 18.42
CA GLY A 110 -6.00 8.22 19.39
C GLY A 110 -5.63 9.67 19.72
N LYS A 111 -6.22 10.66 19.02
CA LYS A 111 -5.87 12.08 19.12
C LYS A 111 -4.42 12.40 18.77
N ASP A 112 -3.71 11.47 18.14
CA ASP A 112 -2.35 11.73 17.68
C ASP A 112 -2.31 12.62 16.44
N PHE A 113 -3.39 12.58 15.65
CA PHE A 113 -3.55 13.46 14.49
C PHE A 113 -3.63 14.94 14.89
N GLU A 114 -4.30 15.27 16.01
CA GLU A 114 -4.42 16.65 16.53
C GLU A 114 -3.04 17.30 16.76
N LYS A 115 -2.01 16.50 17.06
CA LYS A 115 -0.61 16.99 17.25
C LYS A 115 0.05 17.42 15.95
N MET A 116 -0.52 17.12 14.82
CA MET A 116 -0.04 17.49 13.49
C MET A 116 -0.67 18.77 12.96
N ALA A 117 -1.57 19.39 13.73
CA ALA A 117 -2.09 20.70 13.40
C ALA A 117 -0.95 21.72 13.33
N PHE A 118 -0.84 22.45 12.22
CA PHE A 118 0.26 23.35 11.93
C PHE A 118 -0.15 24.80 12.05
N TYR A 119 -0.96 25.29 11.11
CA TYR A 119 -1.35 26.70 11.06
C TYR A 119 -2.85 26.85 11.32
N ASP A 120 -3.24 27.66 12.30
CA ASP A 120 -4.62 27.95 12.65
C ASP A 120 -5.53 26.70 12.72
N GLY A 121 -5.01 25.62 13.32
CA GLY A 121 -5.71 24.34 13.43
C GLY A 121 -5.82 23.53 12.14
N HIS A 122 -5.17 23.96 11.05
CA HIS A 122 -5.14 23.25 9.79
C HIS A 122 -4.02 22.19 9.73
N TYR A 123 -4.22 21.20 8.88
CA TYR A 123 -3.26 20.12 8.65
C TYR A 123 -2.59 20.28 7.30
N LEU A 124 -1.31 20.03 7.24
CA LEU A 124 -0.54 20.09 5.99
C LEU A 124 -0.56 18.73 5.30
N LEU A 125 -1.19 18.67 4.13
CA LEU A 125 -1.19 17.49 3.26
C LEU A 125 -0.23 17.75 2.09
N SER A 126 0.90 17.03 2.07
CA SER A 126 1.87 17.06 0.98
C SER A 126 1.59 15.92 0.00
N GLY A 127 1.50 16.22 -1.28
CA GLY A 127 1.25 15.22 -2.31
C GLY A 127 2.09 15.45 -3.55
N ASP A 128 2.61 14.37 -4.12
CA ASP A 128 3.47 14.39 -5.30
C ASP A 128 3.36 13.08 -6.10
N GLY A 129 3.78 13.15 -7.38
CA GLY A 129 3.93 11.96 -8.22
C GLY A 129 5.26 11.27 -7.96
N THR A 130 5.23 9.99 -7.63
CA THR A 130 6.44 9.20 -7.41
C THR A 130 6.47 7.95 -8.28
N GLY A 131 7.62 7.68 -8.90
CA GLY A 131 7.89 6.45 -9.63
C GLY A 131 8.40 5.37 -8.68
N TYR A 132 7.88 4.15 -8.81
CA TYR A 132 8.29 3.02 -7.99
C TYR A 132 8.80 1.83 -8.81
N TYR A 133 8.62 1.88 -10.13
CA TYR A 133 9.10 0.85 -11.04
C TYR A 133 9.53 1.47 -12.37
N SER A 134 10.62 0.96 -12.96
CA SER A 134 11.01 1.26 -14.33
C SER A 134 11.82 0.13 -14.94
N SER A 135 11.60 -0.15 -16.24
CA SER A 135 12.34 -1.18 -17.00
C SER A 135 12.33 -0.85 -18.48
N SER A 136 13.43 -1.15 -19.16
CA SER A 136 13.50 -1.13 -20.63
C SER A 136 13.07 -2.46 -21.28
N LYS A 137 12.93 -3.53 -20.49
CA LYS A 137 12.69 -4.88 -20.99
C LYS A 137 11.35 -5.47 -20.55
N VAL A 138 10.89 -5.13 -19.34
CA VAL A 138 9.68 -5.71 -18.75
C VAL A 138 8.57 -4.68 -18.79
N ALA A 139 7.48 -5.02 -19.46
CA ALA A 139 6.27 -4.22 -19.57
C ALA A 139 5.07 -4.97 -18.96
N SER A 140 4.15 -4.22 -18.39
CA SER A 140 2.82 -4.71 -18.01
C SER A 140 1.75 -3.81 -18.64
N PRO A 141 0.48 -4.26 -18.73
CA PRO A 141 -0.61 -3.42 -19.23
C PRO A 141 -0.82 -2.11 -18.47
N TYR A 142 -0.34 -2.05 -17.23
CA TYR A 142 -0.46 -0.88 -16.35
C TYR A 142 0.73 0.07 -16.43
N CYS A 143 1.75 -0.24 -17.23
CA CYS A 143 2.92 0.62 -17.36
C CYS A 143 2.60 1.86 -18.21
N LEU A 144 3.10 2.99 -17.76
CA LEU A 144 3.29 4.19 -18.58
C LEU A 144 4.47 3.93 -19.54
N VAL A 145 4.45 4.59 -20.69
CA VAL A 145 5.47 4.41 -21.73
C VAL A 145 6.15 5.73 -22.05
N LYS A 146 7.47 5.75 -22.01
CA LYS A 146 8.28 6.88 -22.46
C LYS A 146 9.20 6.42 -23.57
N LYS A 147 9.04 7.04 -24.74
CA LYS A 147 9.92 6.82 -25.91
C LYS A 147 10.96 7.93 -25.96
N PHE A 148 12.21 7.57 -26.05
CA PHE A 148 13.33 8.49 -26.19
C PHE A 148 13.67 8.74 -27.66
N LYS A 149 14.34 9.85 -27.97
CA LYS A 149 14.76 10.21 -29.33
C LYS A 149 15.76 9.22 -29.93
N ASN A 150 16.52 8.51 -29.11
CA ASN A 150 17.45 7.47 -29.53
C ASN A 150 16.78 6.11 -29.84
N GLY A 151 15.44 6.05 -29.84
CA GLY A 151 14.68 4.82 -30.12
C GLY A 151 14.42 3.92 -28.89
N GLU A 152 15.04 4.20 -27.76
CA GLU A 152 14.80 3.44 -26.54
C GLU A 152 13.38 3.67 -25.99
N THR A 153 12.82 2.62 -25.37
CA THR A 153 11.53 2.67 -24.71
C THR A 153 11.70 2.33 -23.24
N LEU A 154 11.15 3.16 -22.37
CA LEU A 154 11.09 2.94 -20.93
C LEU A 154 9.63 2.68 -20.52
N TYR A 155 9.41 1.55 -19.89
CA TYR A 155 8.16 1.20 -19.21
C TYR A 155 8.30 1.56 -17.74
N TYR A 156 7.34 2.27 -17.16
CA TYR A 156 7.44 2.71 -15.78
C TYR A 156 6.08 2.80 -15.12
N GLN A 157 6.07 2.75 -13.78
CA GLN A 157 4.85 2.90 -13.00
C GLN A 157 5.01 4.03 -12.00
N GLN A 158 3.97 4.83 -11.88
CA GLN A 158 3.91 5.98 -10.98
C GLN A 158 2.61 5.96 -10.17
N ILE A 159 2.68 6.54 -9.00
CA ILE A 159 1.52 6.85 -8.16
C ILE A 159 1.55 8.32 -7.78
N TYR A 160 0.40 8.92 -7.60
CA TYR A 160 0.25 10.12 -6.80
C TYR A 160 0.14 9.68 -5.34
N ALA A 161 1.09 10.07 -4.52
CA ALA A 161 1.13 9.76 -3.10
C ALA A 161 0.96 11.03 -2.28
N ALA A 162 0.09 11.00 -1.29
CA ALA A 162 -0.10 12.11 -0.37
C ALA A 162 0.07 11.66 1.09
N SER A 163 0.60 12.54 1.90
CA SER A 163 0.86 12.27 3.32
C SER A 163 0.61 13.51 4.16
N PHE A 164 0.04 13.32 5.33
CA PHE A 164 0.05 14.37 6.34
C PHE A 164 1.44 14.51 6.93
N VAL A 165 1.91 15.73 6.97
CA VAL A 165 3.23 16.11 7.47
C VAL A 165 3.12 17.25 8.47
N CYS A 166 4.08 17.33 9.37
CA CYS A 166 4.21 18.44 10.31
C CYS A 166 5.67 18.89 10.30
N PRO A 167 5.97 20.18 10.05
CA PRO A 167 7.34 20.68 9.93
C PRO A 167 8.21 20.37 11.14
N ASP A 168 7.62 20.40 12.35
CA ASP A 168 8.34 20.24 13.61
C ASP A 168 8.30 18.82 14.16
N CYS A 169 7.73 17.87 13.45
CA CYS A 169 7.68 16.47 13.88
C CYS A 169 8.21 15.51 12.82
N LYS A 170 8.79 14.41 13.31
CA LYS A 170 9.35 13.35 12.44
C LYS A 170 8.30 12.33 11.98
N VAL A 171 7.03 12.58 12.26
CA VAL A 171 5.93 11.68 11.95
C VAL A 171 5.33 12.07 10.61
N VAL A 172 5.20 11.11 9.73
CA VAL A 172 4.50 11.22 8.47
C VAL A 172 3.37 10.18 8.46
N ILE A 173 2.15 10.60 8.13
CA ILE A 173 1.00 9.71 8.04
C ILE A 173 0.62 9.60 6.57
N PRO A 174 0.96 8.49 5.90
CA PRO A 174 0.58 8.28 4.51
C PRO A 174 -0.91 8.04 4.38
N THR A 175 -1.48 8.51 3.28
CA THR A 175 -2.82 8.19 2.83
C THR A 175 -2.78 7.16 1.70
N PHE A 176 -3.93 6.71 1.20
CA PHE A 176 -3.94 5.79 0.08
C PHE A 176 -3.33 6.43 -1.17
N PRO A 177 -2.53 5.70 -1.96
CA PRO A 177 -2.01 6.20 -3.23
C PRO A 177 -3.03 6.12 -4.35
N GLU A 178 -2.93 7.02 -5.33
CA GLU A 178 -3.69 6.98 -6.57
C GLU A 178 -2.77 6.60 -7.73
N VAL A 179 -3.13 5.57 -8.48
CA VAL A 179 -2.29 5.08 -9.58
C VAL A 179 -2.38 6.02 -10.79
N ILE A 180 -1.22 6.30 -11.39
CA ILE A 180 -1.13 7.04 -12.65
C ILE A 180 -1.00 6.00 -13.76
N THR A 181 -2.04 5.87 -14.59
CA THR A 181 -2.14 4.87 -15.66
C THR A 181 -2.15 5.55 -17.04
N GLN A 182 -2.24 4.78 -18.10
CA GLN A 182 -2.58 5.32 -19.41
C GLN A 182 -4.04 5.79 -19.39
N GLN A 183 -4.32 6.90 -20.07
CA GLN A 183 -5.68 7.40 -20.19
C GLN A 183 -6.52 6.42 -21.02
N ASP A 184 -7.74 6.15 -20.59
CA ASP A 184 -8.69 5.33 -21.31
C ASP A 184 -8.88 5.82 -22.76
N GLY A 185 -8.67 4.90 -23.72
CA GLY A 185 -8.79 5.19 -25.15
C GLY A 185 -7.71 6.10 -25.74
N SER A 186 -6.65 6.41 -25.00
CA SER A 186 -5.56 7.29 -25.43
C SER A 186 -4.21 6.56 -25.34
N THR A 187 -3.33 6.80 -26.30
CA THR A 187 -1.92 6.40 -26.24
C THR A 187 -1.08 7.31 -25.35
N LYS A 188 -1.69 8.36 -24.83
CA LYS A 188 -1.04 9.35 -23.98
C LYS A 188 -1.09 8.92 -22.53
N ASN A 189 0.05 8.94 -21.85
CA ASN A 189 0.10 8.73 -20.41
C ASN A 189 -0.74 9.78 -19.68
N ASP A 190 -1.40 9.36 -18.60
CA ASP A 190 -2.03 10.28 -17.65
C ASP A 190 -0.97 11.13 -16.96
N CYS A 191 -1.38 12.16 -16.24
CA CYS A 191 -0.48 13.06 -15.53
C CYS A 191 -0.83 13.13 -14.05
N GLU A 192 0.14 13.51 -13.24
CA GLU A 192 0.00 13.71 -11.80
C GLU A 192 -1.20 14.60 -11.43
N ARG A 193 -1.47 15.64 -12.24
CA ARG A 193 -2.62 16.54 -12.02
C ARG A 193 -3.96 15.81 -12.08
N ASN A 194 -4.12 14.91 -13.03
CA ASN A 194 -5.37 14.14 -13.15
C ASN A 194 -5.49 13.11 -12.02
N ALA A 195 -4.39 12.44 -11.67
CA ALA A 195 -4.35 11.56 -10.52
C ALA A 195 -4.67 12.31 -9.22
N ALA A 196 -4.10 13.50 -9.01
CA ALA A 196 -4.42 14.35 -7.87
C ALA A 196 -5.92 14.72 -7.82
N LYS A 197 -6.54 15.04 -8.96
CA LYS A 197 -7.99 15.33 -9.01
C LYS A 197 -8.82 14.13 -8.57
N ARG A 198 -8.49 12.90 -9.04
CA ARG A 198 -9.18 11.67 -8.62
C ARG A 198 -8.96 11.40 -7.14
N TYR A 199 -7.71 11.53 -6.68
CA TYR A 199 -7.35 11.38 -5.28
C TYR A 199 -8.17 12.29 -4.38
N TYR A 200 -8.20 13.61 -4.64
CA TYR A 200 -8.93 14.56 -3.81
C TYR A 200 -10.46 14.39 -3.89
N ALA A 201 -10.98 13.96 -5.03
CA ALA A 201 -12.40 13.66 -5.17
C ALA A 201 -12.82 12.49 -4.26
N GLU A 202 -11.97 11.48 -4.14
CA GLU A 202 -12.19 10.31 -3.28
C GLU A 202 -11.92 10.64 -1.80
N PHE A 203 -10.80 11.31 -1.54
CA PHE A 203 -10.36 11.66 -0.19
C PHE A 203 -11.38 12.54 0.57
N ARG A 204 -12.12 13.41 -0.13
CA ARG A 204 -13.19 14.24 0.46
C ARG A 204 -14.42 13.46 0.90
N ARG A 205 -14.58 12.23 0.42
CA ARG A 205 -15.73 11.35 0.77
C ARG A 205 -15.45 10.49 1.99
N GLU A 206 -14.23 10.44 2.43
CA GLU A 206 -13.74 9.62 3.56
C GLU A 206 -13.68 10.41 4.87
#